data_ce58cb538b2b098d852782e7d7d187cc
#
_entry.id   ce58cb538b2b098d852782e7d7d187cc
#
_cell.length_a   1.000
_cell.length_b   1.000
_cell.length_c   1.000
_cell.angle_alpha   90.00
_cell.angle_beta   90.00
_cell.angle_gamma   90.00
#
_symmetry.space_group_name_H-M   'P 1'
#
loop_
_entity.id
_entity.type
_entity.pdbx_description
1 polymer ?
#
loop_
_entity_poly.entity_id
_entity_poly.type
_entity_poly.pdbx_seq_one_letter_code
_entity_poly.pdbx_strand_id
1 'polypeptide(L)'
;KLQILYTQIDRGGPNEPTFETYSFGLDTNDYFYPASAIKLPIAVLAIEKANLLKEINVHNRFEIDSGSVYKMGVLVSPDSKSGYPSIAHSIRKMFVVSDNNSSNYMYDFLGRDYINKRLWNIGFKSVRMRHRLSLQLNEKENKTTSPITFYEDSKILHHQQSRFAQLPLDVNTKNLLIGKKHYVGKKKKIGPLDFRSKNFMDLHDQHELIKRIIFPETYQADKRFNLSDDDLSLLRREMSILPRQSDYPRYAEYDKYYDGYCKFFMFGDTKQEIPNHIKIYN
;
A
#
# COMPACT_ATOMS: atom_id res chain seq x y z
N LYS A 1 -10.41 -7.24 19.91
CA LYS A 1 -10.19 -8.62 19.48
C LYS A 1 -8.79 -8.70 18.89
N LEU A 2 -7.97 -9.66 19.31
CA LEU A 2 -6.61 -9.90 18.79
C LEU A 2 -6.68 -11.06 17.79
N GLN A 3 -6.05 -10.87 16.62
CA GLN A 3 -5.81 -11.92 15.63
C GLN A 3 -4.31 -12.00 15.36
N ILE A 4 -3.76 -13.19 15.33
CA ILE A 4 -2.36 -13.44 15.02
C ILE A 4 -2.28 -14.53 13.96
N LEU A 5 -1.43 -14.33 12.98
CA LEU A 5 -1.04 -15.30 11.98
C LEU A 5 0.49 -15.32 11.92
N TYR A 6 1.09 -16.45 12.24
CA TYR A 6 2.53 -16.63 12.28
C TYR A 6 2.93 -17.77 11.34
N THR A 7 3.90 -17.55 10.49
CA THR A 7 4.47 -18.60 9.64
C THR A 7 5.95 -18.75 9.90
N GLN A 8 6.34 -19.91 10.32
CA GLN A 8 7.73 -20.35 10.34
C GLN A 8 8.15 -20.76 8.93
N ILE A 9 9.31 -20.29 8.51
CA ILE A 9 9.85 -20.52 7.17
C ILE A 9 11.14 -21.31 7.32
N ASP A 10 11.17 -22.52 6.79
CA ASP A 10 12.40 -23.29 6.65
C ASP A 10 12.90 -23.19 5.20
N ARG A 11 14.15 -22.74 5.06
CA ARG A 11 14.85 -22.62 3.77
C ARG A 11 15.81 -23.80 3.58
N GLY A 12 15.26 -25.01 3.49
CA GLY A 12 16.04 -26.25 3.31
C GLY A 12 16.86 -26.28 2.02
N GLY A 13 16.52 -25.45 1.05
CA GLY A 13 17.25 -25.22 -0.20
C GLY A 13 16.99 -23.81 -0.73
N PRO A 14 17.77 -23.31 -1.69
CA PRO A 14 17.68 -21.93 -2.18
C PRO A 14 16.33 -21.58 -2.83
N ASN A 15 15.57 -22.57 -3.32
CA ASN A 15 14.29 -22.34 -4.02
C ASN A 15 13.13 -23.21 -3.51
N GLU A 16 13.26 -23.84 -2.35
CA GLU A 16 12.25 -24.75 -1.80
C GLU A 16 11.94 -24.42 -0.34
N PRO A 17 11.42 -23.21 -0.04
CA PRO A 17 11.01 -22.91 1.32
C PRO A 17 9.79 -23.74 1.69
N THR A 18 9.79 -24.31 2.90
CA THR A 18 8.61 -24.90 3.51
C THR A 18 8.00 -23.92 4.51
N PHE A 19 6.70 -24.02 4.71
CA PHE A 19 5.92 -23.10 5.53
C PHE A 19 5.08 -23.86 6.52
N GLU A 20 5.24 -23.54 7.80
CA GLU A 20 4.36 -24.02 8.86
C GLU A 20 3.65 -22.82 9.48
N THR A 21 2.31 -22.79 9.36
CA THR A 21 1.50 -21.61 9.72
C THR A 21 0.64 -21.90 10.94
N TYR A 22 0.72 -21.03 11.92
CA TYR A 22 -0.04 -21.03 13.16
C TYR A 22 -0.96 -19.83 13.23
N SER A 23 -2.14 -19.97 13.83
CA SER A 23 -3.10 -18.89 13.98
C SER A 23 -3.66 -18.81 15.40
N PHE A 24 -3.97 -17.60 15.85
CA PHE A 24 -4.69 -17.35 17.10
C PHE A 24 -5.80 -16.34 16.85
N GLY A 25 -7.03 -16.71 17.23
CA GLY A 25 -8.22 -15.84 17.13
C GLY A 25 -8.58 -15.40 15.72
N LEU A 26 -8.03 -16.04 14.68
CA LEU A 26 -8.31 -15.73 13.28
C LEU A 26 -9.78 -16.03 12.96
N ASP A 27 -10.49 -15.03 12.45
CA ASP A 27 -11.86 -15.15 11.96
C ASP A 27 -12.03 -14.27 10.72
N THR A 28 -12.04 -14.89 9.55
CA THR A 28 -12.20 -14.21 8.26
C THR A 28 -13.58 -13.60 8.05
N ASN A 29 -14.57 -13.96 8.87
CA ASN A 29 -15.89 -13.34 8.87
C ASN A 29 -15.96 -12.05 9.69
N ASP A 30 -14.99 -11.81 10.57
CA ASP A 30 -14.90 -10.56 11.32
C ASP A 30 -14.28 -9.46 10.46
N TYR A 31 -14.83 -8.24 10.59
CA TYR A 31 -14.23 -7.10 9.93
C TYR A 31 -12.82 -6.82 10.48
N PHE A 32 -11.86 -6.70 9.58
CA PHE A 32 -10.49 -6.31 9.88
C PHE A 32 -10.12 -5.06 9.08
N TYR A 33 -9.85 -3.96 9.79
CA TYR A 33 -9.43 -2.71 9.16
C TYR A 33 -7.92 -2.75 8.89
N PRO A 34 -7.50 -2.77 7.62
CA PRO A 34 -6.09 -2.96 7.28
C PRO A 34 -5.23 -1.72 7.53
N ALA A 35 -5.84 -0.55 7.78
CA ALA A 35 -5.13 0.72 7.92
C ALA A 35 -4.09 0.92 6.81
N SER A 36 -2.83 1.16 7.16
CA SER A 36 -1.75 1.35 6.18
C SER A 36 -1.26 0.06 5.50
N ALA A 37 -1.66 -1.12 5.95
CA ALA A 37 -1.29 -2.37 5.27
C ALA A 37 -1.81 -2.44 3.82
N ILE A 38 -2.86 -1.66 3.47
CA ILE A 38 -3.32 -1.54 2.09
C ILE A 38 -2.31 -0.89 1.13
N LYS A 39 -1.28 -0.24 1.64
CA LYS A 39 -0.25 0.39 0.80
C LYS A 39 0.58 -0.63 0.04
N LEU A 40 0.76 -1.81 0.62
CA LEU A 40 1.49 -2.89 -0.04
C LEU A 40 0.81 -3.34 -1.35
N PRO A 41 -0.47 -3.75 -1.38
CA PRO A 41 -1.12 -4.10 -2.64
C PRO A 41 -1.19 -2.92 -3.62
N ILE A 42 -1.35 -1.69 -3.15
CA ILE A 42 -1.32 -0.49 -4.02
C ILE A 42 0.05 -0.33 -4.68
N ALA A 43 1.15 -0.47 -3.93
CA ALA A 43 2.52 -0.37 -4.47
C ALA A 43 2.79 -1.45 -5.53
N VAL A 44 2.47 -2.69 -5.21
CA VAL A 44 2.64 -3.84 -6.11
C VAL A 44 1.87 -3.66 -7.41
N LEU A 45 0.59 -3.29 -7.32
CA LEU A 45 -0.25 -3.09 -8.49
C LEU A 45 0.16 -1.87 -9.33
N ALA A 46 0.75 -0.84 -8.71
CA ALA A 46 1.26 0.32 -9.45
C ALA A 46 2.45 -0.07 -10.34
N ILE A 47 3.37 -0.89 -9.84
CA ILE A 47 4.47 -1.45 -10.64
C ILE A 47 3.92 -2.35 -11.74
N GLU A 48 3.07 -3.32 -11.38
CA GLU A 48 2.47 -4.26 -12.33
C GLU A 48 1.75 -3.52 -13.48
N LYS A 49 1.00 -2.46 -13.16
CA LYS A 49 0.31 -1.66 -14.18
C LYS A 49 1.27 -0.89 -15.07
N ALA A 50 2.36 -0.34 -14.52
CA ALA A 50 3.40 0.32 -15.33
C ALA A 50 4.01 -0.67 -16.32
N ASN A 51 4.34 -1.90 -15.87
CA ASN A 51 4.85 -2.97 -16.73
C ASN A 51 3.87 -3.36 -17.85
N LEU A 52 2.56 -3.37 -17.56
CA LEU A 52 1.53 -3.68 -18.55
C LEU A 52 1.38 -2.59 -19.62
N LEU A 53 1.58 -1.33 -19.25
CA LEU A 53 1.49 -0.19 -20.17
C LEU A 53 2.67 -0.12 -21.16
N LYS A 54 3.87 -0.65 -20.75
CA LYS A 54 5.12 -0.74 -21.53
C LYS A 54 5.74 0.61 -21.94
N GLU A 55 4.95 1.66 -22.14
CA GLU A 55 5.45 3.00 -22.49
C GLU A 55 5.99 3.78 -21.30
N ILE A 56 5.71 3.35 -20.07
CA ILE A 56 6.21 3.95 -18.83
C ILE A 56 6.99 2.95 -17.99
N ASN A 57 7.85 3.47 -17.13
CA ASN A 57 8.51 2.72 -16.07
C ASN A 57 8.31 3.40 -14.71
N VAL A 58 8.71 2.75 -13.62
CA VAL A 58 8.50 3.23 -12.26
C VAL A 58 9.25 4.52 -11.93
N HIS A 59 10.24 4.93 -12.72
CA HIS A 59 11.06 6.13 -12.51
C HIS A 59 10.58 7.33 -13.31
N ASN A 60 9.70 7.14 -14.30
CA ASN A 60 9.14 8.26 -15.05
C ASN A 60 8.39 9.22 -14.12
N ARG A 61 8.61 10.54 -14.32
CA ARG A 61 7.86 11.54 -13.60
C ARG A 61 6.39 11.47 -13.97
N PHE A 62 5.52 11.79 -13.02
CA PHE A 62 4.11 11.99 -13.32
C PHE A 62 3.60 13.32 -12.78
N GLU A 63 2.48 13.76 -13.35
CA GLU A 63 1.71 14.90 -12.88
C GLU A 63 0.26 14.47 -12.67
N ILE A 64 -0.40 15.02 -11.65
CA ILE A 64 -1.83 14.81 -11.39
C ILE A 64 -2.49 16.18 -11.54
N ASP A 65 -3.51 16.25 -12.37
CA ASP A 65 -4.22 17.50 -12.63
C ASP A 65 -4.97 17.99 -11.39
N SER A 66 -5.13 19.31 -11.31
CA SER A 66 -5.98 19.94 -10.30
C SER A 66 -7.43 19.46 -10.44
N GLY A 67 -8.12 19.34 -9.33
CA GLY A 67 -9.50 18.86 -9.31
C GLY A 67 -10.10 18.79 -7.93
N SER A 68 -11.18 18.01 -7.78
CA SER A 68 -11.91 17.89 -6.52
C SER A 68 -11.08 17.29 -5.40
N VAL A 69 -10.12 16.40 -5.71
CA VAL A 69 -9.26 15.73 -4.73
C VAL A 69 -8.00 16.55 -4.44
N TYR A 70 -7.32 16.99 -5.51
CA TYR A 70 -6.09 17.78 -5.42
C TYR A 70 -6.34 19.16 -6.01
N LYS A 71 -6.70 20.11 -5.16
CA LYS A 71 -7.08 21.47 -5.62
C LYS A 71 -6.02 22.16 -6.45
N MET A 72 -4.74 21.95 -6.12
CA MET A 72 -3.60 22.57 -6.83
C MET A 72 -2.91 21.58 -7.79
N GLY A 73 -3.42 20.36 -7.93
CA GLY A 73 -2.72 19.31 -8.65
C GLY A 73 -1.48 18.80 -7.91
N VAL A 74 -0.72 17.93 -8.58
CA VAL A 74 0.56 17.39 -8.08
C VAL A 74 1.55 17.45 -9.23
N LEU A 75 2.40 18.48 -9.25
CA LEU A 75 3.31 18.77 -10.36
C LEU A 75 4.78 18.52 -9.98
N VAL A 76 5.11 18.71 -8.70
CA VAL A 76 6.48 18.62 -8.19
C VAL A 76 6.53 17.80 -6.90
N SER A 77 7.71 17.26 -6.60
CA SER A 77 8.04 16.59 -5.34
C SER A 77 9.46 16.99 -4.96
N PRO A 78 9.64 18.14 -4.28
CA PRO A 78 10.97 18.69 -3.97
C PRO A 78 11.85 17.75 -3.15
N ASP A 79 11.24 16.79 -2.47
CA ASP A 79 11.89 15.75 -1.66
C ASP A 79 12.35 14.53 -2.48
N SER A 80 12.10 14.50 -3.79
CA SER A 80 12.64 13.49 -4.71
C SER A 80 13.97 13.93 -5.32
N LYS A 81 14.77 12.96 -5.81
CA LYS A 81 16.06 13.25 -6.47
C LYS A 81 15.89 14.09 -7.75
N SER A 82 14.80 13.87 -8.48
CA SER A 82 14.50 14.58 -9.74
C SER A 82 13.72 15.89 -9.54
N GLY A 83 13.20 16.17 -8.33
CA GLY A 83 12.26 17.26 -8.08
C GLY A 83 10.80 16.93 -8.47
N TYR A 84 10.55 15.73 -9.01
CA TYR A 84 9.24 15.31 -9.51
C TYR A 84 8.76 14.02 -8.85
N PRO A 85 7.44 13.81 -8.73
CA PRO A 85 6.90 12.54 -8.26
C PRO A 85 7.11 11.43 -9.30
N SER A 86 7.36 10.22 -8.82
CA SER A 86 7.39 8.98 -9.61
C SER A 86 6.78 7.83 -8.83
N ILE A 87 6.49 6.70 -9.49
CA ILE A 87 5.98 5.50 -8.81
C ILE A 87 7.01 5.02 -7.79
N ALA A 88 8.29 4.91 -8.16
CA ALA A 88 9.35 4.46 -7.25
C ALA A 88 9.53 5.39 -6.04
N HIS A 89 9.48 6.72 -6.24
CA HIS A 89 9.53 7.68 -5.14
C HIS A 89 8.31 7.55 -4.22
N SER A 90 7.12 7.37 -4.78
CA SER A 90 5.89 7.16 -4.01
C SER A 90 5.96 5.87 -3.18
N ILE A 91 6.49 4.78 -3.74
CA ILE A 91 6.68 3.50 -3.04
C ILE A 91 7.64 3.68 -1.86
N ARG A 92 8.77 4.37 -2.03
CA ARG A 92 9.69 4.68 -0.95
C ARG A 92 8.99 5.41 0.20
N LYS A 93 8.27 6.48 -0.07
CA LYS A 93 7.54 7.23 0.95
C LYS A 93 6.47 6.39 1.66
N MET A 94 5.77 5.53 0.92
CA MET A 94 4.78 4.63 1.51
C MET A 94 5.38 3.67 2.53
N PHE A 95 6.55 3.09 2.26
CA PHE A 95 7.14 2.07 3.14
C PHE A 95 8.07 2.65 4.22
N VAL A 96 8.76 3.76 3.95
CA VAL A 96 9.70 4.34 4.94
C VAL A 96 8.98 5.10 6.04
N VAL A 97 7.96 5.91 5.70
CA VAL A 97 7.23 6.75 6.67
C VAL A 97 5.72 6.60 6.58
N SER A 98 5.23 5.60 5.87
CA SER A 98 3.79 5.37 5.71
C SER A 98 3.04 6.57 5.11
N ASP A 99 3.63 7.24 4.10
CA ASP A 99 3.03 8.43 3.49
C ASP A 99 1.68 8.12 2.82
N ASN A 100 0.66 8.89 3.19
CA ASN A 100 -0.70 8.69 2.69
C ASN A 100 -0.92 9.33 1.32
N ASN A 101 -0.26 10.47 1.05
CA ASN A 101 -0.42 11.16 -0.23
C ASN A 101 0.14 10.30 -1.36
N SER A 102 1.33 9.73 -1.17
CA SER A 102 1.93 8.80 -2.14
C SER A 102 1.03 7.60 -2.43
N SER A 103 0.39 7.03 -1.41
CA SER A 103 -0.60 5.97 -1.60
C SER A 103 -1.83 6.45 -2.38
N ASN A 104 -2.30 7.67 -2.12
CA ASN A 104 -3.45 8.24 -2.81
C ASN A 104 -3.14 8.54 -4.28
N TYR A 105 -1.93 8.98 -4.62
CA TYR A 105 -1.50 9.14 -6.02
C TYR A 105 -1.52 7.82 -6.79
N MET A 106 -1.04 6.75 -6.16
CA MET A 106 -1.08 5.42 -6.76
C MET A 106 -2.51 4.87 -6.85
N TYR A 107 -3.39 5.20 -5.88
CA TYR A 107 -4.82 4.89 -5.98
C TYR A 107 -5.45 5.58 -7.19
N ASP A 108 -5.11 6.84 -7.50
CA ASP A 108 -5.57 7.54 -8.70
C ASP A 108 -5.06 6.91 -9.99
N PHE A 109 -3.79 6.55 -10.04
CA PHE A 109 -3.20 5.83 -11.17
C PHE A 109 -3.90 4.50 -11.43
N LEU A 110 -4.17 3.72 -10.38
CA LEU A 110 -4.79 2.40 -10.50
C LEU A 110 -6.29 2.49 -10.77
N GLY A 111 -7.01 3.29 -9.99
CA GLY A 111 -8.46 3.32 -9.92
C GLY A 111 -9.06 2.17 -9.11
N ARG A 112 -10.15 2.46 -8.41
CA ARG A 112 -10.80 1.56 -7.46
C ARG A 112 -11.19 0.20 -8.05
N ASP A 113 -11.75 0.21 -9.25
CA ASP A 113 -12.23 -1.02 -9.89
C ASP A 113 -11.07 -1.93 -10.30
N TYR A 114 -9.97 -1.35 -10.83
CA TYR A 114 -8.78 -2.12 -11.20
C TYR A 114 -8.16 -2.79 -9.98
N ILE A 115 -7.97 -2.04 -8.89
CA ILE A 115 -7.39 -2.58 -7.65
C ILE A 115 -8.16 -3.82 -7.18
N ASN A 116 -9.49 -3.68 -7.02
CA ASN A 116 -10.31 -4.75 -6.49
C ASN A 116 -10.39 -5.94 -7.46
N LYS A 117 -10.66 -5.70 -8.74
CA LYS A 117 -10.76 -6.78 -9.75
C LYS A 117 -9.46 -7.56 -9.86
N ARG A 118 -8.31 -6.87 -9.93
CA ARG A 118 -7.02 -7.55 -10.08
C ARG A 118 -6.69 -8.41 -8.87
N LEU A 119 -6.87 -7.88 -7.65
CA LEU A 119 -6.63 -8.64 -6.43
C LEU A 119 -7.56 -9.85 -6.32
N TRP A 120 -8.85 -9.69 -6.63
CA TRP A 120 -9.79 -10.83 -6.63
C TRP A 120 -9.45 -11.91 -7.66
N ASN A 121 -8.98 -11.49 -8.84
CA ASN A 121 -8.63 -12.44 -9.92
C ASN A 121 -7.45 -13.32 -9.52
N ILE A 122 -6.48 -12.79 -8.78
CA ILE A 122 -5.35 -13.58 -8.30
C ILE A 122 -5.57 -14.23 -6.93
N GLY A 123 -6.77 -14.11 -6.37
CA GLY A 123 -7.19 -14.90 -5.20
C GLY A 123 -7.43 -14.14 -3.90
N PHE A 124 -7.12 -12.84 -3.80
CA PHE A 124 -7.36 -12.04 -2.60
C PHE A 124 -8.82 -11.60 -2.50
N LYS A 125 -9.70 -12.53 -2.14
CA LYS A 125 -11.15 -12.36 -2.23
C LYS A 125 -11.74 -11.45 -1.15
N SER A 126 -11.06 -11.26 -0.03
CA SER A 126 -11.54 -10.41 1.06
C SER A 126 -11.42 -8.91 0.76
N VAL A 127 -10.48 -8.53 -0.11
CA VAL A 127 -10.13 -7.12 -0.34
C VAL A 127 -11.31 -6.29 -0.82
N ARG A 128 -11.52 -5.15 -0.13
CA ARG A 128 -12.46 -4.09 -0.53
C ARG A 128 -11.77 -2.74 -0.40
N MET A 129 -11.10 -2.32 -1.47
CA MET A 129 -10.47 -1.01 -1.54
C MET A 129 -11.50 0.03 -1.91
N ARG A 130 -11.95 0.84 -0.94
CA ARG A 130 -13.08 1.76 -1.07
C ARG A 130 -12.68 3.22 -1.19
N HIS A 131 -11.66 3.61 -0.44
CA HIS A 131 -11.35 5.03 -0.25
C HIS A 131 -9.83 5.28 -0.14
N ARG A 132 -9.46 6.53 -0.46
CA ARG A 132 -8.12 7.07 -0.20
C ARG A 132 -7.87 7.22 1.31
N LEU A 133 -6.61 7.33 1.69
CA LEU A 133 -6.21 7.43 3.09
C LEU A 133 -6.16 8.89 3.55
N SER A 134 -6.60 9.14 4.78
CA SER A 134 -6.51 10.43 5.49
C SER A 134 -7.14 11.64 4.77
N LEU A 135 -8.01 11.41 3.80
CA LEU A 135 -8.79 12.44 3.13
C LEU A 135 -10.26 12.33 3.52
N GLN A 136 -10.89 13.48 3.78
CA GLN A 136 -12.33 13.56 4.07
C GLN A 136 -13.10 13.71 2.76
N LEU A 137 -13.22 12.61 2.03
CA LEU A 137 -13.91 12.54 0.75
C LEU A 137 -15.21 11.75 0.87
N ASN A 138 -16.22 12.17 0.12
CA ASN A 138 -17.46 11.42 0.00
C ASN A 138 -17.29 10.20 -0.95
N GLU A 139 -18.33 9.39 -1.09
CA GLU A 139 -18.32 8.18 -1.91
C GLU A 139 -18.06 8.48 -3.39
N LYS A 140 -18.66 9.54 -3.93
CA LYS A 140 -18.48 9.95 -5.33
C LYS A 140 -17.02 10.36 -5.60
N GLU A 141 -16.42 11.15 -4.71
CA GLU A 141 -15.03 11.57 -4.80
C GLU A 141 -14.06 10.38 -4.71
N ASN A 142 -14.32 9.41 -3.84
CA ASN A 142 -13.52 8.19 -3.74
C ASN A 142 -13.68 7.27 -4.96
N LYS A 143 -14.82 7.32 -5.65
CA LYS A 143 -15.05 6.62 -6.93
C LYS A 143 -14.36 7.26 -8.12
N THR A 144 -14.09 8.55 -8.04
CA THR A 144 -13.53 9.33 -9.15
C THR A 144 -12.01 9.41 -9.00
N THR A 145 -11.25 9.07 -10.04
CA THR A 145 -9.81 9.30 -10.10
C THR A 145 -9.52 10.66 -10.69
N SER A 146 -8.39 11.27 -10.32
CA SER A 146 -7.84 12.43 -11.02
C SER A 146 -7.15 11.99 -12.31
N PRO A 147 -7.10 12.83 -13.36
CA PRO A 147 -6.25 12.59 -14.51
C PRO A 147 -4.78 12.56 -14.08
N ILE A 148 -4.00 11.70 -14.73
CA ILE A 148 -2.56 11.56 -14.46
C ILE A 148 -1.80 11.45 -15.79
N THR A 149 -0.69 12.17 -15.90
CA THR A 149 0.17 12.17 -17.09
C THR A 149 1.58 11.78 -16.69
N PHE A 150 2.17 10.86 -17.44
CA PHE A 150 3.56 10.43 -17.28
C PHE A 150 4.42 11.03 -18.39
N TYR A 151 5.66 11.37 -18.03
CA TYR A 151 6.59 12.04 -18.93
C TYR A 151 7.98 11.41 -18.89
N GLU A 152 8.67 11.55 -20.01
CA GLU A 152 10.12 11.48 -20.11
C GLU A 152 10.60 12.84 -20.61
N ASP A 153 11.35 13.54 -19.76
CA ASP A 153 11.65 14.97 -19.94
C ASP A 153 10.39 15.80 -20.17
N SER A 154 10.21 16.35 -21.39
CA SER A 154 9.00 17.09 -21.81
C SER A 154 8.03 16.28 -22.65
N LYS A 155 8.39 15.04 -23.03
CA LYS A 155 7.56 14.17 -23.86
C LYS A 155 6.52 13.46 -23.02
N ILE A 156 5.26 13.55 -23.39
CA ILE A 156 4.19 12.74 -22.80
C ILE A 156 4.36 11.29 -23.25
N LEU A 157 4.48 10.39 -22.29
CA LEU A 157 4.54 8.94 -22.52
C LEU A 157 3.15 8.32 -22.42
N HIS A 158 2.39 8.71 -21.40
CA HIS A 158 1.07 8.17 -21.12
C HIS A 158 0.18 9.23 -20.48
N HIS A 159 -1.06 9.33 -20.93
CA HIS A 159 -2.08 10.16 -20.29
C HIS A 159 -3.31 9.33 -19.98
N GLN A 160 -3.69 9.34 -18.70
CA GLN A 160 -4.88 8.67 -18.20
C GLN A 160 -5.92 9.70 -17.78
N GLN A 161 -7.07 9.66 -18.42
CA GLN A 161 -8.23 10.47 -18.06
C GLN A 161 -8.81 10.07 -16.68
N SER A 162 -9.59 10.96 -16.09
CA SER A 162 -10.41 10.65 -14.93
C SER A 162 -11.32 9.44 -15.21
N ARG A 163 -11.46 8.55 -14.24
CA ARG A 163 -12.36 7.38 -14.31
C ARG A 163 -13.30 7.38 -13.14
N PHE A 164 -14.49 6.88 -13.36
CA PHE A 164 -15.49 6.70 -12.31
C PHE A 164 -15.73 5.20 -12.08
N ALA A 165 -15.50 4.76 -10.85
CA ALA A 165 -15.66 3.35 -10.47
C ALA A 165 -17.12 2.91 -10.46
N GLN A 166 -17.41 1.75 -11.05
CA GLN A 166 -18.74 1.16 -11.17
C GLN A 166 -18.91 -0.08 -10.29
N LEU A 167 -17.80 -0.73 -9.91
CA LEU A 167 -17.82 -2.00 -9.20
C LEU A 167 -18.51 -1.87 -7.84
N PRO A 168 -19.58 -2.63 -7.56
CA PRO A 168 -20.16 -2.71 -6.23
C PRO A 168 -19.15 -3.40 -5.28
N LEU A 169 -19.03 -2.84 -4.08
CA LEU A 169 -18.11 -3.35 -3.06
C LEU A 169 -18.89 -3.69 -1.78
N ASP A 170 -19.62 -4.79 -1.82
CA ASP A 170 -20.33 -5.28 -0.64
C ASP A 170 -19.36 -5.95 0.34
N VAL A 171 -19.58 -5.74 1.61
CA VAL A 171 -18.80 -6.35 2.70
C VAL A 171 -19.74 -7.24 3.50
N ASN A 172 -19.63 -8.54 3.32
CA ASN A 172 -20.40 -9.55 4.04
C ASN A 172 -19.63 -10.02 5.27
N THR A 173 -19.15 -9.06 6.08
CA THR A 173 -18.45 -9.35 7.34
C THR A 173 -19.28 -8.91 8.53
N LYS A 174 -19.02 -9.54 9.68
CA LYS A 174 -19.64 -9.20 10.97
C LYS A 174 -18.88 -8.07 11.66
N ASN A 175 -19.48 -7.51 12.69
CA ASN A 175 -18.81 -6.57 13.60
C ASN A 175 -18.27 -5.29 12.93
N LEU A 176 -19.06 -4.70 12.04
CA LEU A 176 -18.71 -3.46 11.32
C LEU A 176 -18.82 -2.20 12.18
N LEU A 177 -19.39 -2.30 13.38
CA LEU A 177 -19.51 -1.22 14.36
C LEU A 177 -18.54 -1.50 15.51
N ILE A 178 -17.41 -0.76 15.57
CA ILE A 178 -16.31 -1.07 16.48
C ILE A 178 -16.06 0.06 17.45
N GLY A 179 -15.83 -0.32 18.72
CA GLY A 179 -15.49 0.59 19.80
C GLY A 179 -16.71 1.24 20.49
N LYS A 180 -16.45 1.90 21.61
CA LYS A 180 -17.47 2.65 22.39
C LYS A 180 -17.41 4.15 22.14
N LYS A 181 -16.29 4.63 21.59
CA LYS A 181 -16.03 6.04 21.31
C LYS A 181 -15.07 6.11 20.12
N HIS A 182 -15.16 7.17 19.31
CA HIS A 182 -14.26 7.43 18.20
C HIS A 182 -14.00 8.94 18.04
N TYR A 183 -13.01 9.30 17.24
CA TYR A 183 -12.71 10.70 16.93
C TYR A 183 -13.15 11.05 15.52
N VAL A 184 -13.70 12.25 15.34
CA VAL A 184 -13.96 12.88 14.05
C VAL A 184 -13.18 14.19 14.05
N GLY A 185 -12.05 14.22 13.38
CA GLY A 185 -11.05 15.27 13.55
C GLY A 185 -10.56 15.29 15.02
N LYS A 186 -10.63 16.45 15.67
CA LYS A 186 -10.25 16.61 17.09
C LYS A 186 -11.41 16.33 18.06
N LYS A 187 -12.64 16.12 17.57
CA LYS A 187 -13.82 15.94 18.41
C LYS A 187 -14.06 14.46 18.72
N LYS A 188 -14.13 14.13 20.02
CA LYS A 188 -14.53 12.80 20.51
C LYS A 188 -16.03 12.63 20.38
N LYS A 189 -16.47 11.54 19.76
CA LYS A 189 -17.88 11.13 19.69
C LYS A 189 -18.11 9.86 20.49
N ILE A 190 -19.26 9.80 21.17
CA ILE A 190 -19.76 8.60 21.85
C ILE A 190 -20.43 7.71 20.81
N GLY A 191 -20.19 6.41 20.88
CA GLY A 191 -20.71 5.41 19.97
C GLY A 191 -19.61 4.72 19.15
N PRO A 192 -19.93 3.58 18.52
CA PRO A 192 -18.97 2.85 17.69
C PRO A 192 -18.62 3.63 16.41
N LEU A 193 -17.44 3.38 15.87
CA LEU A 193 -17.08 3.78 14.51
C LEU A 193 -17.68 2.78 13.53
N ASP A 194 -18.30 3.31 12.48
CA ASP A 194 -18.89 2.53 11.39
C ASP A 194 -17.85 2.25 10.30
N PHE A 195 -17.56 0.98 10.05
CA PHE A 195 -16.60 0.52 9.07
C PHE A 195 -17.22 0.02 7.75
N ARG A 196 -18.54 0.12 7.57
CA ARG A 196 -19.23 -0.34 6.34
C ARG A 196 -18.70 0.32 5.07
N SER A 197 -18.23 1.57 5.15
CA SER A 197 -17.66 2.32 4.03
C SER A 197 -16.13 2.34 4.02
N LYS A 198 -15.46 1.60 4.92
CA LYS A 198 -14.00 1.61 5.04
C LYS A 198 -13.35 0.52 4.20
N ASN A 199 -12.04 0.68 3.97
CA ASN A 199 -11.23 -0.36 3.35
C ASN A 199 -11.27 -1.63 4.19
N PHE A 200 -11.23 -2.78 3.53
CA PHE A 200 -11.19 -4.08 4.18
C PHE A 200 -10.15 -4.98 3.49
N MET A 201 -9.44 -5.72 4.28
CA MET A 201 -8.57 -6.82 3.87
C MET A 201 -8.33 -7.67 5.11
N ASP A 202 -8.74 -8.91 5.11
CA ASP A 202 -8.55 -9.79 6.26
C ASP A 202 -7.06 -10.12 6.48
N LEU A 203 -6.73 -10.65 7.65
CA LEU A 203 -5.35 -10.94 8.02
C LEU A 203 -4.75 -12.06 7.18
N HIS A 204 -5.58 -13.00 6.72
CA HIS A 204 -5.14 -14.09 5.84
C HIS A 204 -4.68 -13.54 4.48
N ASP A 205 -5.47 -12.68 3.83
CA ASP A 205 -5.09 -12.07 2.55
C ASP A 205 -3.86 -11.15 2.70
N GLN A 206 -3.72 -10.43 3.84
CA GLN A 206 -2.52 -9.64 4.12
C GLN A 206 -1.27 -10.51 4.22
N HIS A 207 -1.35 -11.62 4.94
CA HIS A 207 -0.26 -12.59 5.10
C HIS A 207 0.11 -13.24 3.76
N GLU A 208 -0.87 -13.72 3.00
CA GLU A 208 -0.67 -14.31 1.68
C GLU A 208 -0.07 -13.33 0.68
N LEU A 209 -0.42 -12.04 0.77
CA LEU A 209 0.17 -11.00 -0.07
C LEU A 209 1.68 -10.86 0.17
N ILE A 210 2.11 -10.74 1.43
CA ILE A 210 3.53 -10.66 1.78
C ILE A 210 4.27 -11.92 1.32
N LYS A 211 3.71 -13.09 1.62
CA LYS A 211 4.29 -14.38 1.23
C LYS A 211 4.51 -14.46 -0.29
N ARG A 212 3.54 -14.01 -1.08
CA ARG A 212 3.58 -14.03 -2.54
C ARG A 212 4.62 -13.07 -3.15
N ILE A 213 4.94 -11.98 -2.45
CA ILE A 213 5.99 -11.03 -2.85
C ILE A 213 7.39 -11.55 -2.48
N ILE A 214 7.50 -12.18 -1.30
CA ILE A 214 8.80 -12.68 -0.81
C ILE A 214 9.19 -14.01 -1.43
N PHE A 215 8.22 -14.86 -1.74
CA PHE A 215 8.39 -16.23 -2.27
C PHE A 215 7.51 -16.46 -3.52
N PRO A 216 7.63 -15.63 -4.58
CA PRO A 216 6.77 -15.76 -5.75
C PRO A 216 6.91 -17.13 -6.45
N GLU A 217 8.09 -17.76 -6.35
CA GLU A 217 8.39 -19.08 -6.93
C GLU A 217 7.51 -20.19 -6.38
N THR A 218 6.97 -20.04 -5.18
CA THR A 218 6.10 -21.06 -4.55
C THR A 218 4.64 -21.02 -5.04
N TYR A 219 4.33 -20.08 -5.93
CA TYR A 219 2.97 -19.94 -6.49
C TYR A 219 2.94 -20.23 -8.00
N GLN A 220 1.81 -20.72 -8.47
CA GLN A 220 1.55 -20.88 -9.91
C GLN A 220 1.56 -19.51 -10.62
N ALA A 221 1.96 -19.48 -11.89
CA ALA A 221 2.16 -18.23 -12.63
C ALA A 221 0.91 -17.34 -12.69
N ASP A 222 -0.29 -17.92 -12.79
CA ASP A 222 -1.58 -17.20 -12.83
C ASP A 222 -1.94 -16.56 -11.48
N LYS A 223 -1.28 -16.97 -10.39
CA LYS A 223 -1.45 -16.43 -9.04
C LYS A 223 -0.36 -15.42 -8.66
N ARG A 224 0.65 -15.24 -9.49
CA ARG A 224 1.72 -14.25 -9.25
C ARG A 224 1.31 -12.86 -9.70
N PHE A 225 1.96 -11.85 -9.13
CA PHE A 225 1.99 -10.54 -9.73
C PHE A 225 2.94 -10.54 -10.92
N ASN A 226 2.62 -9.77 -11.96
CA ASN A 226 3.49 -9.61 -13.13
C ASN A 226 4.61 -8.62 -12.83
N LEU A 227 5.60 -9.08 -12.09
CA LEU A 227 6.76 -8.31 -11.62
C LEU A 227 8.04 -9.00 -12.11
N SER A 228 8.99 -8.20 -12.56
CA SER A 228 10.34 -8.64 -12.84
C SER A 228 11.16 -8.84 -11.54
N ASP A 229 12.32 -9.45 -11.65
CA ASP A 229 13.26 -9.57 -10.52
C ASP A 229 13.73 -8.19 -10.02
N ASP A 230 13.87 -7.21 -10.91
CA ASP A 230 14.20 -5.83 -10.55
C ASP A 230 13.05 -5.16 -9.76
N ASP A 231 11.80 -5.40 -10.14
CA ASP A 231 10.62 -4.91 -9.42
C ASP A 231 10.52 -5.51 -8.02
N LEU A 232 10.76 -6.82 -7.91
CA LEU A 232 10.78 -7.51 -6.62
C LEU A 232 11.93 -6.99 -5.74
N SER A 233 13.09 -6.74 -6.33
CA SER A 233 14.25 -6.15 -5.65
C SER A 233 13.97 -4.74 -5.18
N LEU A 234 13.31 -3.91 -6.00
CA LEU A 234 12.84 -2.57 -5.62
C LEU A 234 11.89 -2.66 -4.42
N LEU A 235 10.84 -3.47 -4.50
CA LEU A 235 9.87 -3.63 -3.42
C LEU A 235 10.53 -4.08 -2.12
N ARG A 236 11.33 -5.14 -2.16
CA ARG A 236 12.00 -5.68 -0.96
C ARG A 236 12.95 -4.65 -0.35
N ARG A 237 13.69 -3.90 -1.17
CA ARG A 237 14.54 -2.81 -0.69
C ARG A 237 13.71 -1.74 0.02
N GLU A 238 12.68 -1.20 -0.61
CA GLU A 238 11.88 -0.11 -0.03
C GLU A 238 11.09 -0.56 1.20
N MET A 239 10.63 -1.81 1.25
CA MET A 239 10.00 -2.41 2.43
C MET A 239 10.97 -2.58 3.60
N SER A 240 12.27 -2.78 3.36
CA SER A 240 13.26 -3.05 4.40
C SER A 240 14.08 -1.83 4.84
N ILE A 241 14.11 -0.76 4.05
CA ILE A 241 14.90 0.44 4.35
C ILE A 241 14.39 1.14 5.61
N LEU A 242 15.32 1.65 6.41
CA LEU A 242 15.01 2.46 7.60
C LEU A 242 14.98 3.96 7.23
N PRO A 243 14.25 4.81 7.97
CA PRO A 243 14.19 6.24 7.67
C PRO A 243 15.58 6.89 7.55
N ARG A 244 16.53 6.58 8.44
CA ARG A 244 17.89 7.11 8.39
C ARG A 244 18.72 6.67 7.17
N GLN A 245 18.32 5.60 6.50
CA GLN A 245 18.97 5.07 5.30
C GLN A 245 18.40 5.67 4.00
N SER A 246 17.32 6.44 4.09
CA SER A 246 16.68 7.06 2.94
C SER A 246 17.40 8.37 2.57
N ASP A 247 17.79 8.50 1.31
CA ASP A 247 18.45 9.68 0.75
C ASP A 247 17.45 10.67 0.12
N TYR A 248 16.43 10.16 -0.59
CA TYR A 248 15.37 10.92 -1.25
C TYR A 248 14.01 10.25 -1.05
N PRO A 249 13.17 10.76 -0.11
CA PRO A 249 13.41 11.86 0.82
C PRO A 249 14.43 11.52 1.90
N ARG A 250 15.13 12.55 2.39
CA ARG A 250 15.99 12.41 3.55
C ARG A 250 15.22 12.69 4.83
N TYR A 251 15.17 11.72 5.73
CA TYR A 251 14.51 11.84 7.03
C TYR A 251 15.55 12.09 8.12
N ALA A 252 16.06 13.34 8.19
CA ALA A 252 17.17 13.70 9.07
C ALA A 252 16.78 13.85 10.55
N GLU A 253 15.49 14.08 10.85
CA GLU A 253 14.98 14.28 12.21
C GLU A 253 14.74 12.92 12.88
N TYR A 254 15.78 12.32 13.50
CA TYR A 254 15.71 10.99 14.07
C TYR A 254 14.60 10.84 15.12
N ASP A 255 14.41 11.84 15.98
CA ASP A 255 13.35 11.82 17.01
C ASP A 255 11.93 11.70 16.42
N LYS A 256 11.73 12.20 15.20
CA LYS A 256 10.47 12.15 14.48
C LYS A 256 10.37 10.89 13.62
N TYR A 257 11.46 10.50 12.99
CA TYR A 257 11.52 9.36 12.06
C TYR A 257 12.59 8.35 12.51
N TYR A 258 12.43 7.81 13.73
CA TYR A 258 13.33 6.78 14.26
C TYR A 258 13.17 5.45 13.50
N ASP A 259 14.12 4.56 13.62
CA ASP A 259 14.17 3.32 12.84
C ASP A 259 12.91 2.45 13.00
N GLY A 260 12.34 2.39 14.20
CA GLY A 260 11.09 1.69 14.49
C GLY A 260 9.82 2.38 13.98
N TYR A 261 9.90 3.54 13.32
CA TYR A 261 8.74 4.36 12.94
C TYR A 261 7.66 3.58 12.19
N CYS A 262 8.04 2.82 11.16
CA CYS A 262 7.15 1.88 10.46
C CYS A 262 7.43 0.41 10.81
N LYS A 263 8.46 0.11 11.60
CA LYS A 263 8.81 -1.24 12.10
C LYS A 263 8.28 -1.45 13.53
N PHE A 264 7.24 -0.75 13.90
CA PHE A 264 6.74 -0.59 15.27
C PHE A 264 6.31 -1.90 15.93
N PHE A 265 5.91 -2.92 15.19
CA PHE A 265 5.53 -4.20 15.76
C PHE A 265 6.68 -4.87 16.52
N MET A 266 7.90 -4.76 15.99
CA MET A 266 9.11 -5.34 16.62
C MET A 266 9.90 -4.32 17.42
N PHE A 267 9.88 -3.03 17.05
CA PHE A 267 10.79 -2.01 17.57
C PHE A 267 10.09 -0.67 17.90
N GLY A 268 8.76 -0.68 18.02
CA GLY A 268 8.01 0.57 18.22
C GLY A 268 8.06 1.13 19.64
N ASP A 269 8.51 0.35 20.60
CA ASP A 269 8.66 0.73 22.01
C ASP A 269 10.00 1.41 22.32
N THR A 270 10.91 1.45 21.36
CA THR A 270 12.24 2.04 21.50
C THR A 270 12.59 2.92 20.31
N LYS A 271 13.38 3.97 20.58
CA LYS A 271 14.00 4.82 19.55
C LYS A 271 15.47 4.43 19.29
N GLN A 272 15.91 3.27 19.75
CA GLN A 272 17.25 2.80 19.46
C GLN A 272 17.40 2.45 17.97
N GLU A 273 18.61 2.57 17.47
CA GLU A 273 18.93 2.18 16.10
C GLU A 273 18.79 0.67 15.91
N ILE A 274 18.12 0.27 14.84
CA ILE A 274 18.03 -1.13 14.43
C ILE A 274 19.35 -1.51 13.73
N PRO A 275 20.03 -2.60 14.13
CA PRO A 275 21.26 -3.03 13.47
C PRO A 275 21.07 -3.23 11.96
N ASN A 276 22.02 -2.75 11.15
CA ASN A 276 21.90 -2.74 9.69
C ASN A 276 21.74 -4.14 9.03
N HIS A 277 22.18 -5.21 9.73
CA HIS A 277 22.03 -6.57 9.24
C HIS A 277 20.61 -7.14 9.45
N ILE A 278 19.79 -6.50 10.30
CA ILE A 278 18.40 -6.91 10.52
C ILE A 278 17.54 -6.30 9.40
N LYS A 279 16.82 -7.15 8.66
CA LYS A 279 15.88 -6.73 7.63
C LYS A 279 14.46 -7.04 8.06
N ILE A 280 13.62 -5.99 8.13
CA ILE A 280 12.20 -6.08 8.46
C ILE A 280 11.42 -5.53 7.29
N TYR A 281 10.68 -6.40 6.64
CA TYR A 281 9.79 -6.04 5.53
C TYR A 281 8.42 -5.64 6.11
N ASN A 282 7.97 -4.43 5.83
CA ASN A 282 6.66 -3.92 6.26
C ASN A 282 5.95 -3.16 5.14
#